data_ff82e79cfe82195b6f3d72dd8dc32d22
#
_entry.id   ff82e79cfe82195b6f3d72dd8dc32d22
#
_cell.length_a   1.000
_cell.length_b   1.000
_cell.length_c   1.000
_cell.angle_alpha   90.00
_cell.angle_beta   90.00
_cell.angle_gamma   90.00
#
_symmetry.space_group_name_H-M   'P 1'
#
loop_
_entity.id
_entity.type
_entity.pdbx_description
1 polymer ?
#
loop_
_entity_poly.entity_id
_entity_poly.type
_entity_poly.pdbx_seq_one_letter_code
_entity_poly.pdbx_strand_id
1 'polypeptide(L)'
;MDNQLNLLDSNNENSDSNQLSQTSDVLKNKIQGALVYSAVGDALGWPTEFGRYPSIVHKRFGKNYLTDYVEWEKVIGGRYWGYREKIKEGSYSDDTQLTLAVARCINGYGEFEADKFAYLELPLWLNYERGGGKTIKTAARIIVHSKKEWLLNFYKRGEIVTCF
;
A
#
# COMPACT_ATOMS: atom_id res chain seq x y z
N MET A 1 42.61 42.87 -5.71
CA MET A 1 42.56 41.51 -6.31
C MET A 1 41.52 40.62 -5.66
N ASP A 2 40.79 41.08 -4.62
CA ASP A 2 39.90 40.24 -3.78
C ASP A 2 38.41 40.13 -4.20
N ASN A 3 37.99 40.84 -5.25
CA ASN A 3 36.60 40.88 -5.64
C ASN A 3 36.19 39.79 -6.71
N GLN A 4 37.13 39.08 -7.30
CA GLN A 4 36.84 38.03 -8.28
C GLN A 4 36.68 36.62 -7.67
N LEU A 5 37.29 36.37 -6.52
CA LEU A 5 37.19 35.07 -5.83
C LEU A 5 35.78 34.86 -5.21
N ASN A 6 35.16 35.90 -4.68
CA ASN A 6 33.83 35.81 -4.07
C ASN A 6 32.66 35.58 -5.09
N LEU A 7 32.86 35.89 -6.37
CA LEU A 7 31.84 35.69 -7.41
C LEU A 7 31.85 34.25 -7.96
N LEU A 8 32.95 33.54 -7.87
CA LEU A 8 33.08 32.15 -8.33
C LEU A 8 32.47 31.17 -7.31
N ASP A 9 32.63 31.44 -6.02
CA ASP A 9 32.06 30.60 -4.96
C ASP A 9 30.54 30.71 -4.87
N SER A 10 29.97 31.94 -5.05
CA SER A 10 28.51 32.13 -5.03
C SER A 10 27.77 31.52 -6.23
N ASN A 11 28.45 31.36 -7.38
CA ASN A 11 27.87 30.71 -8.55
C ASN A 11 27.88 29.17 -8.44
N ASN A 12 28.84 28.60 -7.72
CA ASN A 12 28.94 27.17 -7.50
C ASN A 12 27.89 26.68 -6.48
N GLU A 13 27.69 27.40 -5.38
CA GLU A 13 26.66 27.06 -4.38
C GLU A 13 25.24 27.12 -4.94
N ASN A 14 24.97 28.07 -5.84
CA ASN A 14 23.67 28.18 -6.50
C ASN A 14 23.41 27.06 -7.54
N SER A 15 24.44 26.55 -8.21
CA SER A 15 24.31 25.43 -9.15
C SER A 15 24.06 24.12 -8.43
N ASP A 16 24.74 23.88 -7.33
CA ASP A 16 24.61 22.66 -6.53
C ASP A 16 23.25 22.59 -5.80
N SER A 17 22.79 23.71 -5.27
CA SER A 17 21.45 23.80 -4.65
C SER A 17 20.32 23.56 -5.65
N ASN A 18 20.45 24.05 -6.89
CA ASN A 18 19.49 23.79 -7.95
C ASN A 18 19.49 22.33 -8.42
N GLN A 19 20.64 21.69 -8.52
CA GLN A 19 20.73 20.26 -8.85
C GLN A 19 20.13 19.36 -7.76
N LEU A 20 20.38 19.67 -6.49
CA LEU A 20 19.81 18.94 -5.35
C LEU A 20 18.28 19.08 -5.31
N SER A 21 17.75 20.27 -5.57
CA SER A 21 16.31 20.52 -5.64
C SER A 21 15.67 19.74 -6.79
N GLN A 22 16.23 19.77 -7.98
CA GLN A 22 15.72 19.01 -9.13
C GLN A 22 15.75 17.50 -8.91
N THR A 23 16.82 16.99 -8.29
CA THR A 23 16.93 15.56 -7.95
C THR A 23 15.87 15.14 -6.94
N SER A 24 15.61 15.97 -5.94
CA SER A 24 14.56 15.77 -4.94
C SER A 24 13.17 15.71 -5.58
N ASP A 25 12.85 16.63 -6.50
CA ASP A 25 11.56 16.65 -7.19
C ASP A 25 11.36 15.45 -8.11
N VAL A 26 12.40 15.02 -8.82
CA VAL A 26 12.36 13.80 -9.65
C VAL A 26 12.10 12.57 -8.80
N LEU A 27 12.78 12.44 -7.65
CA LEU A 27 12.56 11.31 -6.74
C LEU A 27 11.16 11.32 -6.16
N LYS A 28 10.67 12.47 -5.72
CA LYS A 28 9.30 12.64 -5.24
C LYS A 28 8.26 12.21 -6.27
N ASN A 29 8.41 12.66 -7.52
CA ASN A 29 7.52 12.29 -8.61
C ASN A 29 7.54 10.78 -8.89
N LYS A 30 8.71 10.14 -8.83
CA LYS A 30 8.83 8.69 -8.98
C LYS A 30 8.14 7.92 -7.86
N ILE A 31 8.29 8.34 -6.61
CA ILE A 31 7.62 7.73 -5.46
C ILE A 31 6.10 7.88 -5.58
N GLN A 32 5.62 9.08 -5.87
CA GLN A 32 4.20 9.34 -6.08
C GLN A 32 3.65 8.49 -7.25
N GLY A 33 4.37 8.43 -8.35
CA GLY A 33 4.02 7.59 -9.49
C GLY A 33 3.93 6.11 -9.12
N ALA A 34 4.90 5.59 -8.38
CA ALA A 34 4.89 4.19 -7.93
C ALA A 34 3.66 3.86 -7.08
N LEU A 35 3.32 4.73 -6.11
CA LEU A 35 2.13 4.55 -5.26
C LEU A 35 0.83 4.60 -6.08
N VAL A 36 0.72 5.54 -7.00
CA VAL A 36 -0.47 5.67 -7.85
C VAL A 36 -0.62 4.47 -8.78
N TYR A 37 0.46 4.06 -9.46
CA TYR A 37 0.41 2.90 -10.36
C TYR A 37 0.16 1.59 -9.62
N SER A 38 0.66 1.44 -8.39
CA SER A 38 0.33 0.29 -7.54
C SER A 38 -1.17 0.25 -7.24
N ALA A 39 -1.77 1.38 -6.86
CA ALA A 39 -3.20 1.47 -6.60
C ALA A 39 -4.06 1.23 -7.85
N VAL A 40 -3.60 1.70 -9.03
CA VAL A 40 -4.24 1.44 -10.33
C VAL A 40 -4.21 -0.06 -10.64
N GLY A 41 -3.06 -0.70 -10.45
CA GLY A 41 -2.89 -2.14 -10.66
C GLY A 41 -3.78 -2.99 -9.75
N ASP A 42 -3.83 -2.65 -8.46
CA ASP A 42 -4.70 -3.27 -7.48
C ASP A 42 -6.19 -3.12 -7.87
N ALA A 43 -6.65 -1.91 -8.18
CA ALA A 43 -8.04 -1.66 -8.57
C ALA A 43 -8.46 -2.38 -9.87
N LEU A 44 -7.55 -2.58 -10.80
CA LEU A 44 -7.78 -3.36 -12.02
C LEU A 44 -7.76 -4.86 -11.75
N GLY A 45 -6.87 -5.32 -10.87
CA GLY A 45 -6.68 -6.73 -10.56
C GLY A 45 -7.71 -7.32 -9.60
N TRP A 46 -8.15 -6.54 -8.61
CA TRP A 46 -9.01 -6.99 -7.53
C TRP A 46 -10.30 -7.72 -7.97
N PRO A 47 -11.03 -7.30 -9.02
CA PRO A 47 -12.21 -8.03 -9.51
C PRO A 47 -11.94 -9.47 -9.93
N THR A 48 -10.68 -9.83 -10.19
CA THR A 48 -10.26 -11.13 -10.73
C THR A 48 -9.38 -11.94 -9.79
N GLU A 49 -8.99 -11.39 -8.63
CA GLU A 49 -8.04 -11.96 -7.69
C GLU A 49 -8.40 -13.39 -7.24
N PHE A 50 -9.67 -13.64 -6.93
CA PHE A 50 -10.14 -14.93 -6.42
C PHE A 50 -10.68 -15.86 -7.51
N GLY A 51 -10.05 -15.88 -8.66
CA GLY A 51 -10.49 -16.73 -9.74
C GLY A 51 -9.34 -17.15 -10.67
N ARG A 52 -9.60 -18.20 -11.46
CA ARG A 52 -8.63 -18.63 -12.47
C ARG A 52 -8.75 -17.72 -13.70
N TYR A 53 -7.73 -16.88 -13.89
CA TYR A 53 -7.60 -16.06 -15.10
C TYR A 53 -7.23 -16.95 -16.33
N PRO A 54 -7.77 -16.73 -17.56
CA PRO A 54 -8.75 -15.71 -17.93
C PRO A 54 -10.23 -16.10 -17.68
N SER A 55 -10.51 -17.32 -17.22
CA SER A 55 -11.87 -17.86 -17.09
C SER A 55 -12.76 -17.00 -16.19
N ILE A 56 -12.19 -16.41 -15.12
CA ILE A 56 -12.93 -15.55 -14.21
C ILE A 56 -13.40 -14.26 -14.89
N VAL A 57 -12.57 -13.68 -15.75
CA VAL A 57 -12.92 -12.48 -16.51
C VAL A 57 -14.04 -12.77 -17.48
N HIS A 58 -13.95 -13.88 -18.22
CA HIS A 58 -15.00 -14.29 -19.15
C HIS A 58 -16.32 -14.57 -18.42
N LYS A 59 -16.27 -15.31 -17.33
CA LYS A 59 -17.46 -15.68 -16.55
C LYS A 59 -18.17 -14.47 -15.92
N ARG A 60 -17.40 -13.50 -15.41
CA ARG A 60 -17.97 -12.33 -14.71
C ARG A 60 -18.34 -11.19 -15.65
N PHE A 61 -17.54 -10.96 -16.67
CA PHE A 61 -17.61 -9.75 -17.50
C PHE A 61 -17.82 -10.03 -18.99
N GLY A 62 -17.87 -11.30 -19.41
CA GLY A 62 -18.01 -11.67 -20.84
C GLY A 62 -16.81 -11.28 -21.70
N LYS A 63 -15.66 -10.95 -21.11
CA LYS A 63 -14.45 -10.48 -21.79
C LYS A 63 -13.31 -11.49 -21.57
N ASN A 64 -12.26 -11.41 -22.38
CA ASN A 64 -11.07 -12.24 -22.22
C ASN A 64 -10.04 -11.59 -21.27
N TYR A 65 -10.09 -10.26 -21.11
CA TYR A 65 -9.22 -9.46 -20.25
C TYR A 65 -9.94 -8.16 -19.84
N LEU A 66 -9.48 -7.54 -18.77
CA LEU A 66 -9.94 -6.23 -18.31
C LEU A 66 -8.94 -5.17 -18.75
N THR A 67 -9.44 -4.11 -19.38
CA THR A 67 -8.67 -2.91 -19.74
C THR A 67 -9.12 -1.69 -18.98
N ASP A 68 -10.28 -1.79 -18.34
CA ASP A 68 -10.93 -0.69 -17.65
C ASP A 68 -11.38 -1.12 -16.26
N TYR A 69 -11.60 -0.15 -15.40
CA TYR A 69 -12.26 -0.39 -14.11
C TYR A 69 -13.68 -0.89 -14.33
N VAL A 70 -14.10 -1.80 -13.48
CA VAL A 70 -15.44 -2.42 -13.57
C VAL A 70 -16.11 -2.44 -12.19
N GLU A 71 -17.42 -2.21 -12.17
CA GLU A 71 -18.24 -2.52 -11.00
C GLU A 71 -18.40 -4.04 -10.89
N TRP A 72 -18.28 -4.58 -9.69
CA TRP A 72 -18.43 -6.00 -9.45
C TRP A 72 -19.01 -6.30 -8.07
N GLU A 73 -19.39 -7.55 -7.83
CA GLU A 73 -19.94 -7.99 -6.56
C GLU A 73 -18.97 -8.93 -5.84
N LYS A 74 -18.69 -8.62 -4.58
CA LYS A 74 -17.94 -9.46 -3.66
C LYS A 74 -18.90 -10.17 -2.70
N VAL A 75 -18.70 -11.47 -2.48
CA VAL A 75 -19.40 -12.20 -1.45
C VAL A 75 -18.64 -12.06 -0.14
N ILE A 76 -19.25 -11.45 0.84
CA ILE A 76 -18.70 -11.25 2.20
C ILE A 76 -19.44 -12.16 3.17
N GLY A 77 -18.67 -12.78 4.06
CA GLY A 77 -19.23 -13.73 5.03
C GLY A 77 -19.12 -15.17 4.59
N GLY A 78 -19.59 -16.07 5.42
CA GLY A 78 -19.52 -17.49 5.17
C GLY A 78 -20.62 -17.97 4.21
N ARG A 79 -20.56 -19.27 3.89
CA ARG A 79 -21.47 -19.96 2.97
C ARG A 79 -22.96 -19.75 3.28
N TYR A 80 -23.31 -19.58 4.55
CA TYR A 80 -24.71 -19.53 5.01
C TYR A 80 -25.19 -18.13 5.38
N TRP A 81 -24.27 -17.16 5.64
CA TRP A 81 -24.60 -15.83 6.14
C TRP A 81 -23.93 -14.72 5.34
N GLY A 82 -23.46 -15.09 4.15
CA GLY A 82 -22.81 -14.14 3.28
C GLY A 82 -23.80 -13.17 2.63
N TYR A 83 -23.39 -11.92 2.49
CA TYR A 83 -24.09 -10.94 1.68
C TYR A 83 -23.24 -10.54 0.48
N ARG A 84 -23.86 -9.95 -0.52
CA ARG A 84 -23.19 -9.42 -1.70
C ARG A 84 -22.97 -7.93 -1.52
N GLU A 85 -21.72 -7.53 -1.55
CA GLU A 85 -21.33 -6.15 -1.52
C GLU A 85 -21.02 -5.70 -2.95
N LYS A 86 -21.63 -4.59 -3.37
CA LYS A 86 -21.28 -3.94 -4.62
C LYS A 86 -20.02 -3.13 -4.45
N ILE A 87 -18.99 -3.46 -5.22
CA ILE A 87 -17.73 -2.76 -5.28
C ILE A 87 -17.76 -1.85 -6.49
N LYS A 88 -17.64 -0.55 -6.25
CA LYS A 88 -17.63 0.46 -7.31
C LYS A 88 -16.39 0.32 -8.19
N GLU A 89 -16.51 0.70 -9.45
CA GLU A 89 -15.39 0.82 -10.37
C GLU A 89 -14.27 1.69 -9.79
N GLY A 90 -13.02 1.33 -10.02
CA GLY A 90 -11.85 2.03 -9.49
C GLY A 90 -11.60 1.86 -7.99
N SER A 91 -12.39 1.05 -7.29
CA SER A 91 -12.11 0.71 -5.90
C SER A 91 -10.89 -0.22 -5.80
N TYR A 92 -10.00 0.09 -4.88
CA TYR A 92 -8.81 -0.70 -4.56
C TYR A 92 -9.00 -1.57 -3.31
N SER A 93 -8.19 -2.60 -3.17
CA SER A 93 -8.24 -3.60 -2.08
C SER A 93 -7.41 -3.21 -0.85
N ASP A 94 -7.19 -4.19 0.01
CA ASP A 94 -6.29 -4.10 1.16
C ASP A 94 -4.82 -3.92 0.76
N ASP A 95 -4.40 -4.35 -0.42
CA ASP A 95 -3.02 -4.17 -0.89
C ASP A 95 -2.65 -2.67 -0.95
N THR A 96 -3.49 -1.85 -1.56
CA THR A 96 -3.29 -0.39 -1.55
C THR A 96 -3.46 0.21 -0.16
N GLN A 97 -4.45 -0.26 0.62
CA GLN A 97 -4.67 0.24 1.97
C GLN A 97 -3.44 0.03 2.86
N LEU A 98 -2.86 -1.17 2.82
CA LEU A 98 -1.67 -1.52 3.60
C LEU A 98 -0.40 -0.82 3.08
N THR A 99 -0.26 -0.66 1.77
CA THR A 99 0.82 0.14 1.18
C THR A 99 0.80 1.57 1.71
N LEU A 100 -0.38 2.20 1.74
CA LEU A 100 -0.54 3.54 2.31
C LEU A 100 -0.31 3.57 3.82
N ALA A 101 -0.70 2.52 4.55
CA ALA A 101 -0.44 2.40 5.99
C ALA A 101 1.08 2.35 6.26
N VAL A 102 1.82 1.55 5.49
CA VAL A 102 3.30 1.51 5.56
C VAL A 102 3.91 2.86 5.22
N ALA A 103 3.45 3.51 4.15
CA ALA A 103 3.96 4.83 3.75
C ALA A 103 3.77 5.89 4.86
N ARG A 104 2.64 5.88 5.57
CA ARG A 104 2.38 6.77 6.72
C ARG A 104 3.26 6.47 7.94
N CYS A 105 3.87 5.29 7.99
CA CYS A 105 4.80 4.91 9.05
C CYS A 105 6.27 5.19 8.74
N ILE A 106 6.57 5.82 7.62
CA ILE A 106 7.91 6.31 7.32
C ILE A 106 8.05 7.73 7.87
N ASN A 107 9.01 7.94 8.77
CA ASN A 107 9.25 9.24 9.39
C ASN A 107 10.04 10.19 8.46
N GLY A 108 10.26 11.44 8.92
CA GLY A 108 10.98 12.45 8.15
C GLY A 108 12.45 12.12 7.85
N TYR A 109 13.02 11.11 8.50
CA TYR A 109 14.38 10.59 8.25
C TYR A 109 14.38 9.39 7.29
N GLY A 110 13.23 8.94 6.80
CA GLY A 110 13.10 7.77 5.93
C GLY A 110 13.08 6.43 6.67
N GLU A 111 12.93 6.43 7.99
CA GLU A 111 12.90 5.21 8.81
C GLU A 111 11.48 4.71 9.02
N PHE A 112 11.31 3.40 9.00
CA PHE A 112 10.02 2.77 9.26
C PHE A 112 9.73 2.65 10.77
N GLU A 113 8.64 3.25 11.21
CA GLU A 113 8.16 3.23 12.60
C GLU A 113 7.25 2.01 12.83
N ALA A 114 7.85 0.88 13.21
CA ALA A 114 7.14 -0.38 13.41
C ALA A 114 6.05 -0.28 14.49
N ASP A 115 6.28 0.44 15.57
CA ASP A 115 5.31 0.67 16.64
C ASP A 115 4.09 1.45 16.16
N LYS A 116 4.30 2.47 15.33
CA LYS A 116 3.21 3.23 14.71
C LYS A 116 2.38 2.36 13.77
N PHE A 117 3.03 1.53 12.97
CA PHE A 117 2.33 0.58 12.10
C PHE A 117 1.49 -0.40 12.93
N ALA A 118 2.09 -1.02 13.97
CA ALA A 118 1.43 -2.04 14.78
C ALA A 118 0.31 -1.49 15.66
N TYR A 119 0.54 -0.34 16.32
CA TYR A 119 -0.39 0.16 17.35
C TYR A 119 -1.36 1.23 16.85
N LEU A 120 -1.13 1.79 15.67
CA LEU A 120 -2.01 2.79 15.09
C LEU A 120 -2.61 2.31 13.76
N GLU A 121 -1.78 2.03 12.78
CA GLU A 121 -2.27 1.76 11.42
C GLU A 121 -3.02 0.43 11.30
N LEU A 122 -2.49 -0.67 11.82
CA LEU A 122 -3.17 -1.97 11.73
C LEU A 122 -4.48 -2.04 12.52
N PRO A 123 -4.59 -1.50 13.76
CA PRO A 123 -5.87 -1.40 14.46
C PRO A 123 -6.90 -0.56 13.70
N LEU A 124 -6.49 0.56 13.13
CA LEU A 124 -7.38 1.40 12.34
C LEU A 124 -7.83 0.68 11.06
N TRP A 125 -6.89 0.03 10.37
CA TRP A 125 -7.17 -0.70 9.14
C TRP A 125 -8.25 -1.78 9.30
N LEU A 126 -8.28 -2.49 10.42
CA LEU A 126 -9.33 -3.49 10.70
C LEU A 126 -10.76 -2.94 10.63
N ASN A 127 -10.94 -1.63 10.83
CA ASN A 127 -12.27 -1.01 10.82
C ASN A 127 -12.75 -0.64 9.41
N TYR A 128 -11.85 -0.56 8.43
CA TYR A 128 -12.20 -0.19 7.05
C TYR A 128 -11.60 -1.12 5.99
N GLU A 129 -11.17 -2.30 6.39
CA GLU A 129 -10.50 -3.27 5.52
C GLU A 129 -11.35 -3.69 4.32
N ARG A 130 -10.73 -3.80 3.17
CA ARG A 130 -11.38 -4.13 1.90
C ARG A 130 -10.82 -5.39 1.27
N GLY A 131 -10.89 -6.50 1.95
CA GLY A 131 -10.46 -7.73 1.28
C GLY A 131 -9.41 -8.53 1.99
N GLY A 132 -8.74 -7.99 2.96
CA GLY A 132 -7.65 -8.60 3.67
C GLY A 132 -7.84 -10.08 3.99
N GLY A 133 -6.84 -10.88 3.68
CA GLY A 133 -6.84 -12.32 3.89
C GLY A 133 -6.87 -12.70 5.37
N LYS A 134 -7.16 -13.97 5.65
CA LYS A 134 -7.25 -14.49 7.02
C LYS A 134 -5.96 -14.23 7.81
N THR A 135 -4.80 -14.38 7.18
CA THR A 135 -3.49 -14.24 7.82
C THR A 135 -3.27 -12.84 8.36
N ILE A 136 -3.42 -11.82 7.52
CA ILE A 136 -3.20 -10.42 7.92
C ILE A 136 -4.22 -9.96 8.96
N LYS A 137 -5.48 -10.33 8.82
CA LYS A 137 -6.53 -10.03 9.82
C LYS A 137 -6.24 -10.70 11.17
N THR A 138 -5.76 -11.94 11.15
CA THR A 138 -5.37 -12.64 12.38
C THR A 138 -4.18 -11.97 13.03
N ALA A 139 -3.14 -11.62 12.27
CA ALA A 139 -1.98 -10.89 12.75
C ALA A 139 -2.37 -9.55 13.37
N ALA A 140 -3.17 -8.75 12.67
CA ALA A 140 -3.65 -7.47 13.16
C ALA A 140 -4.45 -7.58 14.46
N ARG A 141 -5.34 -8.57 14.58
CA ARG A 141 -6.10 -8.83 15.82
C ARG A 141 -5.21 -9.26 16.98
N ILE A 142 -4.21 -10.10 16.72
CA ILE A 142 -3.25 -10.51 17.75
C ILE A 142 -2.48 -9.30 18.27
N ILE A 143 -2.03 -8.42 17.38
CA ILE A 143 -1.31 -7.22 17.75
C ILE A 143 -2.19 -6.31 18.62
N VAL A 144 -3.44 -6.07 18.23
CA VAL A 144 -4.41 -5.29 18.99
C VAL A 144 -4.58 -5.84 20.43
N HIS A 145 -4.59 -7.17 20.60
CA HIS A 145 -4.79 -7.80 21.89
C HIS A 145 -3.51 -7.96 22.72
N SER A 146 -2.34 -8.08 22.10
CA SER A 146 -1.07 -8.35 22.79
C SER A 146 -0.29 -7.12 23.26
N LYS A 147 -0.73 -5.94 22.88
CA LYS A 147 -0.10 -4.65 23.26
C LYS A 147 1.43 -4.68 23.03
N LYS A 148 2.21 -4.37 24.09
CA LYS A 148 3.66 -4.25 24.02
C LYS A 148 4.41 -5.55 23.71
N GLU A 149 3.78 -6.71 23.84
CA GLU A 149 4.39 -8.02 23.57
C GLU A 149 4.29 -8.43 22.09
N TRP A 150 3.71 -7.60 21.24
CA TRP A 150 3.45 -7.96 19.85
C TRP A 150 4.70 -8.36 19.06
N LEU A 151 5.85 -7.70 19.26
CA LEU A 151 7.12 -8.07 18.62
C LEU A 151 7.53 -9.50 18.95
N LEU A 152 7.49 -9.88 20.22
CA LEU A 152 7.82 -11.25 20.66
C LEU A 152 6.82 -12.26 20.08
N ASN A 153 5.54 -11.90 20.05
CA ASN A 153 4.50 -12.76 19.50
C ASN A 153 4.59 -12.85 17.97
N PHE A 154 4.97 -11.77 17.29
CA PHE A 154 5.19 -11.75 15.86
C PHE A 154 6.32 -12.69 15.46
N TYR A 155 7.49 -12.62 16.10
CA TYR A 155 8.62 -13.50 15.81
C TYR A 155 8.38 -14.96 16.19
N LYS A 156 7.68 -15.23 17.28
CA LYS A 156 7.30 -16.60 17.67
C LYS A 156 6.29 -17.24 16.72
N ARG A 157 5.51 -16.44 16.02
CA ARG A 157 4.49 -16.88 15.04
C ARG A 157 4.86 -16.57 13.61
N GLY A 158 6.12 -16.26 13.33
CA GLY A 158 6.66 -15.94 12.01
C GLY A 158 6.41 -17.02 10.94
N GLU A 159 6.09 -18.24 11.34
CA GLU A 159 5.61 -19.28 10.43
C GLU A 159 4.27 -18.95 9.75
N ILE A 160 3.53 -17.97 10.26
CA ILE A 160 2.23 -17.57 9.70
C ILE A 160 2.37 -16.50 8.60
N VAL A 161 3.52 -15.81 8.54
CA VAL A 161 3.72 -14.65 7.64
C VAL A 161 4.47 -15.03 6.36
N THR A 162 5.00 -16.24 6.26
CA THR A 162 5.78 -16.69 5.10
C THR A 162 4.96 -17.37 4.00
N CYS A 163 3.64 -17.28 4.03
CA CYS A 163 2.78 -17.77 2.95
C CYS A 163 2.35 -16.60 2.05
N PHE A 164 3.26 -16.19 1.19
CA PHE A 164 2.94 -15.47 -0.03
C PHE A 164 3.01 -16.41 -1.23
#